data_81b031721218c2017dcf4afeb6c533a6
#
_entry.id   81b031721218c2017dcf4afeb6c533a6
#
_cell.length_a   1.000
_cell.length_b   1.000
_cell.length_c   1.000
_cell.angle_alpha   90.00
_cell.angle_beta   90.00
_cell.angle_gamma   90.00
#
_symmetry.space_group_name_H-M   'P 1'
#
loop_
_entity.id
_entity.type
_entity.pdbx_description
1 polymer ?
#
loop_
_entity_poly.entity_id
_entity_poly.type
_entity_poly.pdbx_seq_one_letter_code
_entity_poly.pdbx_strand_id
1 'polypeptide(L)'
;MSIVLYDDGKHKCIKFHDLTDSGEIQSNQFLILDNRRGLLLDCGGYRVYRDLLGAIAHFIPAGCLDYIFLSHQDPDIGSGLNLWLPICKAQIMISALWSRFIPAFCVRGLSEKRVMTIDDSGMRFQLGESQLMAVPGHFMHSPGNFHLYDETAKILFTSDLGASINPEKEKITTVEEFKKHISFMSGFHNRYIPSNLLCRKWVEMVRQLDVEMIVPQHGARLCGKEVVEEFYNWVVQEKTAADDFAENLFKLPV
;
A
#
# COMPACT_ATOMS: atom_id res chain seq x y z
N MET A 1 -14.81 -1.76 -8.18
CA MET A 1 -14.52 -2.93 -9.09
C MET A 1 -13.34 -3.72 -8.54
N SER A 2 -13.13 -4.99 -8.98
CA SER A 2 -11.99 -5.80 -8.52
C SER A 2 -11.21 -6.37 -9.71
N ILE A 3 -9.89 -6.51 -9.53
CA ILE A 3 -8.98 -7.14 -10.48
C ILE A 3 -8.21 -8.22 -9.74
N VAL A 4 -8.21 -9.45 -10.28
CA VAL A 4 -7.35 -10.51 -9.80
C VAL A 4 -5.94 -10.26 -10.36
N LEU A 5 -4.98 -10.07 -9.45
CA LEU A 5 -3.57 -9.84 -9.78
C LEU A 5 -2.81 -11.14 -9.94
N TYR A 6 -3.14 -12.13 -9.11
CA TYR A 6 -2.57 -13.48 -9.10
C TYR A 6 -3.62 -14.49 -8.62
N ASP A 7 -3.62 -15.69 -9.21
CA ASP A 7 -4.48 -16.81 -8.80
C ASP A 7 -3.87 -18.14 -9.26
N ASP A 8 -3.49 -18.99 -8.32
CA ASP A 8 -3.01 -20.35 -8.59
C ASP A 8 -3.99 -21.45 -8.12
N GLY A 9 -5.19 -21.02 -7.71
CA GLY A 9 -6.25 -21.88 -7.18
C GLY A 9 -6.24 -22.02 -5.66
N LYS A 10 -5.12 -21.77 -4.97
CA LYS A 10 -4.98 -21.78 -3.50
C LYS A 10 -4.65 -20.39 -2.98
N HIS A 11 -3.70 -19.73 -3.62
CA HIS A 11 -3.24 -18.39 -3.29
C HIS A 11 -3.78 -17.37 -4.31
N LYS A 12 -4.27 -16.22 -3.82
CA LYS A 12 -4.88 -15.22 -4.67
C LYS A 12 -4.62 -13.81 -4.15
N CYS A 13 -4.21 -12.90 -5.05
CA CYS A 13 -4.10 -11.48 -4.78
C CYS A 13 -5.14 -10.72 -5.57
N ILE A 14 -5.93 -9.90 -4.91
CA ILE A 14 -7.03 -9.12 -5.49
C ILE A 14 -6.80 -7.65 -5.18
N LYS A 15 -6.89 -6.80 -6.20
CA LYS A 15 -6.95 -5.34 -6.09
C LYS A 15 -8.39 -4.89 -6.20
N PHE A 16 -8.85 -4.10 -5.24
CA PHE A 16 -10.08 -3.32 -5.33
C PHE A 16 -9.72 -1.89 -5.75
N HIS A 17 -10.41 -1.38 -6.71
CA HIS A 17 -10.20 -0.03 -7.23
C HIS A 17 -11.53 0.62 -7.55
N ASP A 18 -11.50 1.96 -7.72
CA ASP A 18 -12.69 2.72 -8.09
C ASP A 18 -13.81 2.63 -7.02
N LEU A 19 -13.38 2.63 -5.76
CA LEU A 19 -14.28 2.67 -4.61
C LEU A 19 -14.42 4.09 -4.03
N THR A 20 -13.66 5.06 -4.54
CA THR A 20 -13.70 6.46 -4.15
C THR A 20 -14.62 7.25 -5.06
N ASP A 21 -15.28 8.28 -4.52
CA ASP A 21 -16.17 9.15 -5.28
C ASP A 21 -15.41 10.02 -6.30
N SER A 22 -16.16 10.52 -7.29
CA SER A 22 -15.60 11.45 -8.27
C SER A 22 -15.15 12.75 -7.59
N GLY A 23 -13.87 13.06 -7.66
CA GLY A 23 -13.27 14.26 -7.04
C GLY A 23 -12.40 13.94 -5.82
N GLU A 24 -12.43 12.70 -5.33
CA GLU A 24 -11.47 12.18 -4.35
C GLU A 24 -10.25 11.58 -5.05
N ILE A 25 -9.15 11.46 -4.30
CA ILE A 25 -7.97 10.72 -4.78
C ILE A 25 -8.34 9.24 -4.83
N GLN A 26 -8.16 8.63 -6.00
CA GLN A 26 -8.41 7.21 -6.18
C GLN A 26 -7.44 6.41 -5.30
N SER A 27 -7.98 5.53 -4.48
CA SER A 27 -7.20 4.60 -3.66
C SER A 27 -7.51 3.14 -4.00
N ASN A 28 -6.51 2.30 -3.87
CA ASN A 28 -6.61 0.85 -4.02
C ASN A 28 -6.58 0.19 -2.65
N GLN A 29 -7.38 -0.84 -2.46
CA GLN A 29 -7.28 -1.74 -1.32
C GLN A 29 -7.00 -3.14 -1.84
N PHE A 30 -6.39 -4.00 -1.02
CA PHE A 30 -5.98 -5.31 -1.51
C PHE A 30 -6.39 -6.41 -0.55
N LEU A 31 -6.82 -7.53 -1.12
CA LEU A 31 -7.10 -8.75 -0.39
C LEU A 31 -6.15 -9.84 -0.87
N ILE A 32 -5.39 -10.40 0.06
CA ILE A 32 -4.54 -11.56 -0.19
C ILE A 32 -5.18 -12.74 0.50
N LEU A 33 -5.37 -13.81 -0.24
CA LEU A 33 -5.99 -15.05 0.22
C LEU A 33 -5.01 -16.21 0.11
N ASP A 34 -4.97 -17.05 1.13
CA ASP A 34 -4.36 -18.36 1.05
C ASP A 34 -5.19 -19.38 1.82
N ASN A 35 -5.61 -20.44 1.12
CA ASN A 35 -6.41 -21.53 1.70
C ASN A 35 -7.60 -21.02 2.55
N ARG A 36 -8.34 -20.03 2.06
CA ARG A 36 -9.49 -19.37 2.69
C ARG A 36 -9.14 -18.53 3.95
N ARG A 37 -7.88 -18.23 4.17
CA ARG A 37 -7.43 -17.24 5.15
C ARG A 37 -7.16 -15.92 4.41
N GLY A 38 -7.45 -14.80 5.05
CA GLY A 38 -7.37 -13.50 4.38
C GLY A 38 -6.51 -12.48 5.11
N LEU A 39 -5.78 -11.68 4.31
CA LEU A 39 -5.15 -10.44 4.76
C LEU A 39 -5.76 -9.29 3.96
N LEU A 40 -6.29 -8.31 4.66
CA LEU A 40 -6.71 -7.03 4.08
C LEU A 40 -5.55 -6.04 4.22
N LEU A 41 -4.95 -5.67 3.09
CA LEU A 41 -3.92 -4.63 3.04
C LEU A 41 -4.59 -3.29 2.77
N ASP A 42 -4.37 -2.35 3.69
CA ASP A 42 -4.92 -1.00 3.70
C ASP A 42 -6.46 -1.00 3.66
N CYS A 43 -7.04 -1.01 4.85
CA CYS A 43 -8.47 -1.24 5.02
C CYS A 43 -9.37 -0.09 4.54
N GLY A 44 -8.77 0.98 4.04
CA GLY A 44 -9.46 2.13 3.51
C GLY A 44 -10.03 3.08 4.55
N GLY A 45 -10.58 4.19 4.08
CA GLY A 45 -11.29 5.16 4.89
C GLY A 45 -12.78 4.80 5.08
N TYR A 46 -13.48 5.63 5.86
CA TYR A 46 -14.91 5.44 6.17
C TYR A 46 -15.79 5.32 4.92
N ARG A 47 -15.51 6.08 3.87
CA ARG A 47 -16.34 6.11 2.66
C ARG A 47 -16.28 4.84 1.84
N VAL A 48 -15.08 4.27 1.69
CA VAL A 48 -14.89 3.06 0.89
C VAL A 48 -15.31 1.77 1.62
N TYR A 49 -15.47 1.81 2.94
CA TYR A 49 -15.74 0.63 3.76
C TYR A 49 -16.90 -0.23 3.26
N ARG A 50 -18.06 0.38 3.01
CA ARG A 50 -19.27 -0.36 2.62
C ARG A 50 -19.07 -1.12 1.30
N ASP A 51 -18.52 -0.43 0.32
CA ASP A 51 -18.35 -1.01 -1.01
C ASP A 51 -17.21 -2.03 -1.02
N LEU A 52 -16.14 -1.75 -0.26
CA LEU A 52 -15.04 -2.70 -0.06
C LEU A 52 -15.52 -3.97 0.66
N LEU A 53 -16.33 -3.85 1.71
CA LEU A 53 -16.92 -5.00 2.41
C LEU A 53 -17.77 -5.85 1.45
N GLY A 54 -18.62 -5.20 0.65
CA GLY A 54 -19.42 -5.86 -0.37
C GLY A 54 -18.56 -6.58 -1.41
N ALA A 55 -17.48 -5.94 -1.85
CA ALA A 55 -16.55 -6.53 -2.83
C ALA A 55 -15.77 -7.72 -2.25
N ILE A 56 -15.29 -7.62 -1.01
CA ILE A 56 -14.59 -8.72 -0.31
C ILE A 56 -15.51 -9.94 -0.11
N ALA A 57 -16.79 -9.71 0.18
CA ALA A 57 -17.76 -10.78 0.42
C ALA A 57 -17.94 -11.74 -0.78
N HIS A 58 -17.58 -11.34 -1.98
CA HIS A 58 -17.54 -12.22 -3.15
C HIS A 58 -16.39 -13.24 -3.11
N PHE A 59 -15.38 -13.02 -2.28
CA PHE A 59 -14.19 -13.87 -2.18
C PHE A 59 -14.16 -14.66 -0.86
N ILE A 60 -14.33 -13.95 0.28
CA ILE A 60 -14.40 -14.58 1.60
C ILE A 60 -15.33 -13.80 2.53
N PRO A 61 -15.93 -14.45 3.56
CA PRO A 61 -16.54 -13.74 4.68
C PRO A 61 -15.51 -12.91 5.44
N ALA A 62 -15.87 -11.69 5.85
CA ALA A 62 -14.97 -10.82 6.62
C ALA A 62 -14.42 -11.48 7.91
N GLY A 63 -15.20 -12.40 8.52
CA GLY A 63 -14.76 -13.18 9.68
C GLY A 63 -13.57 -14.11 9.42
N CYS A 64 -13.19 -14.34 8.15
CA CYS A 64 -12.02 -15.12 7.73
C CYS A 64 -10.76 -14.27 7.54
N LEU A 65 -10.81 -12.96 7.82
CA LEU A 65 -9.63 -12.13 7.86
C LEU A 65 -8.78 -12.43 9.10
N ASP A 66 -7.54 -12.86 8.88
CA ASP A 66 -6.56 -13.07 9.94
C ASP A 66 -5.80 -11.78 10.26
N TYR A 67 -5.54 -10.97 9.24
CA TYR A 67 -4.78 -9.75 9.36
C TYR A 67 -5.46 -8.59 8.66
N ILE A 68 -5.34 -7.40 9.27
CA ILE A 68 -5.48 -6.10 8.63
C ILE A 68 -4.11 -5.46 8.70
N PHE A 69 -3.44 -5.34 7.56
CA PHE A 69 -2.13 -4.73 7.46
C PHE A 69 -2.30 -3.25 7.07
N LEU A 70 -1.75 -2.36 7.89
CA LEU A 70 -1.72 -0.92 7.61
C LEU A 70 -0.31 -0.53 7.19
N SER A 71 -0.14 -0.16 5.94
CA SER A 71 1.16 0.18 5.37
C SER A 71 1.77 1.41 6.05
N HIS A 72 0.95 2.40 6.38
CA HIS A 72 1.31 3.60 7.14
C HIS A 72 0.08 4.19 7.86
N GLN A 73 0.17 5.43 8.35
CA GLN A 73 -0.83 6.01 9.26
C GLN A 73 -1.89 6.88 8.61
N ASP A 74 -1.90 7.05 7.30
CA ASP A 74 -2.80 7.99 6.63
C ASP A 74 -4.28 7.61 6.75
N PRO A 75 -5.20 8.59 6.68
CA PRO A 75 -6.62 8.34 6.90
C PRO A 75 -7.25 7.40 5.88
N ASP A 76 -6.82 7.43 4.63
CA ASP A 76 -7.30 6.54 3.57
C ASP A 76 -6.75 5.12 3.67
N ILE A 77 -5.71 4.91 4.48
CA ILE A 77 -5.17 3.60 4.86
C ILE A 77 -5.96 2.98 6.00
N GLY A 78 -6.21 3.73 7.07
CA GLY A 78 -6.61 3.16 8.35
C GLY A 78 -7.84 3.75 9.03
N SER A 79 -8.42 4.87 8.57
CA SER A 79 -9.54 5.47 9.30
C SER A 79 -10.80 4.59 9.32
N GLY A 80 -10.95 3.66 8.37
CA GLY A 80 -12.01 2.66 8.36
C GLY A 80 -11.81 1.50 9.35
N LEU A 81 -10.65 1.37 9.99
CA LEU A 81 -10.32 0.23 10.86
C LEU A 81 -11.40 -0.05 11.92
N ASN A 82 -11.95 1.00 12.52
CA ASN A 82 -13.00 0.88 13.54
C ASN A 82 -14.29 0.20 13.04
N LEU A 83 -14.55 0.19 11.74
CA LEU A 83 -15.69 -0.48 11.12
C LEU A 83 -15.40 -1.97 10.85
N TRP A 84 -14.15 -2.34 10.60
CA TRP A 84 -13.73 -3.71 10.36
C TRP A 84 -13.65 -4.55 11.63
N LEU A 85 -13.13 -3.97 12.72
CA LEU A 85 -12.84 -4.71 13.95
C LEU A 85 -14.07 -5.41 14.60
N PRO A 86 -15.31 -4.87 14.53
CA PRO A 86 -16.49 -5.55 15.07
C PRO A 86 -16.90 -6.81 14.30
N ILE A 87 -16.56 -6.89 13.00
CA ILE A 87 -17.05 -7.97 12.11
C ILE A 87 -16.00 -9.04 11.81
N CYS A 88 -14.77 -8.87 12.28
CA CYS A 88 -13.68 -9.84 12.12
C CYS A 88 -12.88 -10.01 13.42
N LYS A 89 -12.01 -11.01 13.44
CA LYS A 89 -11.05 -11.24 14.55
C LYS A 89 -9.61 -10.97 14.12
N ALA A 90 -9.42 -10.28 13.01
CA ALA A 90 -8.11 -10.01 12.44
C ALA A 90 -7.17 -9.30 13.43
N GLN A 91 -5.89 -9.63 13.39
CA GLN A 91 -4.85 -8.86 14.05
C GLN A 91 -4.50 -7.63 13.20
N ILE A 92 -4.22 -6.52 13.84
CA ILE A 92 -3.83 -5.27 13.19
C ILE A 92 -2.30 -5.26 13.12
N MET A 93 -1.76 -5.32 11.92
CA MET A 93 -0.32 -5.20 11.67
C MET A 93 0.00 -3.75 11.31
N ILE A 94 0.89 -3.12 12.05
CA ILE A 94 1.30 -1.73 11.85
C ILE A 94 2.70 -1.50 12.40
N SER A 95 3.42 -0.52 11.85
CA SER A 95 4.70 -0.06 12.39
C SER A 95 4.64 0.17 13.91
N ALA A 96 5.68 -0.28 14.62
CA ALA A 96 5.85 0.00 16.05
C ALA A 96 5.82 1.50 16.34
N LEU A 97 6.29 2.33 15.40
CA LEU A 97 6.26 3.79 15.50
C LEU A 97 4.83 4.34 15.62
N TRP A 98 3.87 3.75 14.86
CA TRP A 98 2.47 4.23 14.78
C TRP A 98 1.50 3.46 15.68
N SER A 99 1.89 2.32 16.23
CA SER A 99 1.02 1.43 17.01
C SER A 99 0.31 2.12 18.17
N ARG A 100 0.98 3.07 18.83
CA ARG A 100 0.42 3.85 19.95
C ARG A 100 -0.73 4.78 19.54
N PHE A 101 -0.90 5.06 18.23
CA PHE A 101 -1.98 5.91 17.72
C PHE A 101 -3.23 5.11 17.33
N ILE A 102 -3.16 3.78 17.28
CA ILE A 102 -4.32 2.92 16.97
C ILE A 102 -5.52 3.23 17.86
N PRO A 103 -5.37 3.47 19.18
CA PRO A 103 -6.53 3.85 20.00
C PRO A 103 -7.24 5.14 19.56
N ALA A 104 -6.58 6.02 18.80
CA ALA A 104 -7.22 7.23 18.25
C ALA A 104 -8.16 6.92 17.05
N PHE A 105 -7.97 5.78 16.40
CA PHE A 105 -8.81 5.32 15.27
C PHE A 105 -9.95 4.41 15.71
N CYS A 106 -9.93 3.89 16.94
CA CYS A 106 -10.82 2.81 17.36
C CYS A 106 -11.62 3.18 18.61
N VAL A 107 -12.84 2.67 18.69
CA VAL A 107 -13.62 2.66 19.94
C VAL A 107 -12.89 1.78 20.96
N ARG A 108 -12.87 2.23 22.22
CA ARG A 108 -12.27 1.51 23.33
C ARG A 108 -12.80 0.07 23.42
N GLY A 109 -11.91 -0.89 23.57
CA GLY A 109 -12.23 -2.32 23.66
C GLY A 109 -12.13 -3.07 22.33
N LEU A 110 -12.01 -2.41 21.19
CA LEU A 110 -11.96 -3.09 19.89
C LEU A 110 -10.54 -3.46 19.43
N SER A 111 -9.54 -2.63 19.73
CA SER A 111 -8.16 -2.85 19.26
C SER A 111 -7.25 -3.51 20.29
N GLU A 112 -7.64 -3.51 21.57
CA GLU A 112 -6.82 -4.04 22.65
C GLU A 112 -6.50 -5.54 22.43
N LYS A 113 -5.24 -5.89 22.59
CA LYS A 113 -4.69 -7.24 22.35
C LYS A 113 -4.76 -7.72 20.89
N ARG A 114 -5.09 -6.85 19.95
CA ARG A 114 -5.16 -7.17 18.52
C ARG A 114 -4.05 -6.54 17.70
N VAL A 115 -3.25 -5.64 18.28
CA VAL A 115 -2.17 -4.96 17.58
C VAL A 115 -0.91 -5.82 17.59
N MET A 116 -0.42 -6.14 16.40
CA MET A 116 0.87 -6.75 16.11
C MET A 116 1.78 -5.67 15.53
N THR A 117 2.83 -5.32 16.26
CA THR A 117 3.77 -4.29 15.82
C THR A 117 4.80 -4.87 14.86
N ILE A 118 5.17 -4.08 13.86
CA ILE A 118 6.26 -4.37 12.94
C ILE A 118 7.43 -3.46 13.33
N ASP A 119 8.57 -4.06 13.68
CA ASP A 119 9.79 -3.32 13.99
C ASP A 119 10.41 -2.72 12.73
N ASP A 120 11.25 -1.70 12.86
CA ASP A 120 11.84 -0.96 11.73
C ASP A 120 12.59 -1.86 10.72
N SER A 121 13.07 -3.03 11.13
CA SER A 121 13.70 -4.02 10.26
C SER A 121 12.74 -4.81 9.39
N GLY A 122 11.42 -4.64 9.58
CA GLY A 122 10.40 -5.45 8.93
C GLY A 122 10.23 -6.83 9.59
N MET A 123 9.41 -7.68 8.97
CA MET A 123 9.20 -9.04 9.44
C MET A 123 8.70 -9.97 8.34
N ARG A 124 9.01 -11.26 8.47
CA ARG A 124 8.34 -12.33 7.72
C ARG A 124 7.22 -12.90 8.56
N PHE A 125 6.10 -13.22 7.94
CA PHE A 125 4.97 -13.82 8.61
C PHE A 125 4.19 -14.72 7.65
N GLN A 126 3.30 -15.53 8.18
CA GLN A 126 2.58 -16.56 7.43
C GLN A 126 1.11 -16.21 7.29
N LEU A 127 0.56 -16.36 6.08
CA LEU A 127 -0.87 -16.36 5.81
C LEU A 127 -1.22 -17.73 5.21
N GLY A 128 -1.94 -18.58 5.96
CA GLY A 128 -2.17 -19.94 5.54
C GLY A 128 -0.87 -20.73 5.36
N GLU A 129 -0.57 -21.15 4.14
CA GLU A 129 0.69 -21.83 3.75
C GLU A 129 1.70 -20.87 3.09
N SER A 130 1.29 -19.69 2.71
CA SER A 130 2.12 -18.71 2.01
C SER A 130 2.93 -17.83 2.95
N GLN A 131 4.16 -17.50 2.52
CA GLN A 131 5.06 -16.59 3.23
C GLN A 131 4.90 -15.18 2.68
N LEU A 132 4.65 -14.23 3.58
CA LEU A 132 4.59 -12.80 3.29
C LEU A 132 5.69 -12.05 4.04
N MET A 133 6.07 -10.88 3.55
CA MET A 133 7.09 -10.05 4.17
C MET A 133 6.65 -8.60 4.27
N ALA A 134 6.66 -8.04 5.47
CA ALA A 134 6.64 -6.60 5.68
C ALA A 134 8.04 -6.05 5.39
N VAL A 135 8.21 -5.39 4.26
CA VAL A 135 9.48 -4.85 3.78
C VAL A 135 9.58 -3.39 4.22
N PRO A 136 10.69 -2.95 4.84
CA PRO A 136 10.86 -1.56 5.21
C PRO A 136 10.70 -0.62 4.02
N GLY A 137 9.80 0.34 4.15
CA GLY A 137 9.54 1.40 3.19
C GLY A 137 9.63 2.78 3.83
N HIS A 138 10.48 2.92 4.87
CA HIS A 138 10.59 4.14 5.67
C HIS A 138 10.84 5.36 4.81
N PHE A 139 10.04 6.40 5.02
CA PHE A 139 10.06 7.65 4.25
C PHE A 139 9.67 7.52 2.77
N MET A 140 9.01 6.43 2.40
CA MET A 140 8.38 6.23 1.09
C MET A 140 6.83 6.37 1.14
N HIS A 141 6.16 7.40 1.54
CA HIS A 141 6.46 8.79 1.91
C HIS A 141 6.51 9.04 3.43
N SER A 142 6.07 8.12 4.25
CA SER A 142 5.92 8.30 5.69
C SER A 142 7.02 7.60 6.48
N PRO A 143 7.51 8.17 7.61
CA PRO A 143 8.34 7.42 8.53
C PRO A 143 7.53 6.23 9.08
N GLY A 144 8.13 5.05 9.16
CA GLY A 144 7.44 3.82 9.59
C GLY A 144 6.49 3.25 8.54
N ASN A 145 6.63 3.64 7.27
CA ASN A 145 5.95 2.98 6.16
C ASN A 145 6.53 1.58 5.92
N PHE A 146 5.66 0.62 5.61
CA PHE A 146 6.02 -0.72 5.20
C PHE A 146 5.34 -1.08 3.88
N HIS A 147 6.09 -1.71 3.00
CA HIS A 147 5.56 -2.41 1.84
C HIS A 147 5.21 -3.84 2.22
N LEU A 148 4.32 -4.46 1.47
CA LEU A 148 4.05 -5.89 1.61
C LEU A 148 4.59 -6.61 0.38
N TYR A 149 5.48 -7.60 0.58
CA TYR A 149 5.94 -8.47 -0.46
C TYR A 149 5.32 -9.86 -0.32
N ASP A 150 4.71 -10.31 -1.41
CA ASP A 150 4.15 -11.64 -1.55
C ASP A 150 5.11 -12.50 -2.36
N GLU A 151 5.77 -13.46 -1.69
CA GLU A 151 6.79 -14.31 -2.32
C GLU A 151 6.18 -15.29 -3.32
N THR A 152 4.93 -15.74 -3.10
CA THR A 152 4.24 -16.68 -3.99
C THR A 152 3.83 -16.00 -5.28
N ALA A 153 3.23 -14.82 -5.17
CA ALA A 153 2.76 -14.05 -6.32
C ALA A 153 3.86 -13.17 -6.95
N LYS A 154 5.01 -12.99 -6.27
CA LYS A 154 6.10 -12.08 -6.62
C LYS A 154 5.64 -10.63 -6.81
N ILE A 155 4.69 -10.22 -5.97
CA ILE A 155 4.10 -8.88 -5.98
C ILE A 155 4.65 -8.07 -4.83
N LEU A 156 5.14 -6.86 -5.12
CA LEU A 156 5.48 -5.86 -4.13
C LEU A 156 4.40 -4.78 -4.11
N PHE A 157 3.63 -4.73 -3.03
CA PHE A 157 2.68 -3.65 -2.75
C PHE A 157 3.45 -2.52 -2.07
N THR A 158 3.55 -1.38 -2.77
CA THR A 158 4.50 -0.32 -2.41
C THR A 158 3.87 0.85 -1.65
N SER A 159 2.65 0.65 -1.09
CA SER A 159 1.97 1.77 -0.44
C SER A 159 1.93 2.97 -1.41
N ASP A 160 2.33 4.15 -0.99
CA ASP A 160 2.27 5.34 -1.82
C ASP A 160 3.46 5.54 -2.76
N LEU A 161 4.52 4.75 -2.63
CA LEU A 161 5.62 4.84 -3.58
C LEU A 161 5.18 4.31 -4.96
N GLY A 162 5.27 5.16 -5.96
CA GLY A 162 4.73 4.90 -7.29
C GLY A 162 3.27 5.35 -7.47
N ALA A 163 2.72 6.06 -6.49
CA ALA A 163 1.40 6.67 -6.59
C ALA A 163 1.29 7.50 -7.88
N SER A 164 0.26 7.20 -8.68
CA SER A 164 0.00 7.91 -9.93
C SER A 164 -1.40 8.53 -9.93
N ILE A 165 -1.45 9.83 -10.23
CA ILE A 165 -2.68 10.61 -10.24
C ILE A 165 -2.93 11.08 -11.68
N ASN A 166 -3.98 10.58 -12.30
CA ASN A 166 -4.39 11.04 -13.62
C ASN A 166 -5.50 12.09 -13.51
N PRO A 167 -5.25 13.36 -13.86
CA PRO A 167 -6.25 14.41 -13.79
C PRO A 167 -7.39 14.24 -14.81
N GLU A 168 -7.18 13.52 -15.88
CA GLU A 168 -8.19 13.30 -16.94
C GLU A 168 -9.18 12.18 -16.65
N LYS A 169 -9.12 11.58 -15.45
CA LYS A 169 -10.01 10.50 -14.99
C LYS A 169 -9.99 9.22 -15.85
N GLU A 170 -9.02 9.05 -16.70
CA GLU A 170 -8.81 7.76 -17.35
C GLU A 170 -8.42 6.74 -16.28
N LYS A 171 -9.20 5.66 -16.19
CA LYS A 171 -8.96 4.59 -15.22
C LYS A 171 -7.85 3.66 -15.73
N ILE A 172 -6.63 4.20 -15.80
CA ILE A 172 -5.47 3.39 -16.12
C ILE A 172 -5.22 2.45 -14.95
N THR A 173 -5.42 1.17 -15.15
CA THR A 173 -5.21 0.13 -14.13
C THR A 173 -3.87 -0.56 -14.25
N THR A 174 -3.24 -0.47 -15.43
CA THR A 174 -1.93 -1.08 -15.74
C THR A 174 -1.09 -0.09 -16.55
N VAL A 175 0.18 0.02 -16.23
CA VAL A 175 1.14 0.82 -16.99
C VAL A 175 1.52 0.08 -18.26
N GLU A 176 1.20 0.64 -19.42
CA GLU A 176 1.56 0.09 -20.72
C GLU A 176 2.93 0.59 -21.20
N GLU A 177 3.18 1.90 -21.05
CA GLU A 177 4.44 2.54 -21.40
C GLU A 177 4.96 3.35 -20.20
N PHE A 178 6.01 2.87 -19.55
CA PHE A 178 6.52 3.47 -18.33
C PHE A 178 6.89 4.96 -18.50
N LYS A 179 7.59 5.30 -19.57
CA LYS A 179 8.05 6.68 -19.81
C LYS A 179 6.90 7.69 -19.92
N LYS A 180 5.77 7.29 -20.48
CA LYS A 180 4.57 8.15 -20.56
C LYS A 180 3.88 8.24 -19.20
N HIS A 181 3.97 7.20 -18.40
CA HIS A 181 3.34 7.14 -17.09
C HIS A 181 4.05 8.00 -16.02
N ILE A 182 5.33 8.29 -16.19
CA ILE A 182 6.14 9.12 -15.27
C ILE A 182 5.43 10.45 -14.94
N SER A 183 4.82 11.11 -15.91
CA SER A 183 4.13 12.40 -15.71
C SER A 183 2.99 12.32 -14.67
N PHE A 184 2.39 11.16 -14.47
CA PHE A 184 1.36 10.94 -13.46
C PHE A 184 1.92 10.65 -12.06
N MET A 185 3.19 10.22 -11.97
CA MET A 185 3.86 9.87 -10.72
C MET A 185 4.74 11.00 -10.16
N SER A 186 5.44 11.75 -11.04
CA SER A 186 6.45 12.73 -10.62
C SER A 186 5.91 13.79 -9.67
N GLY A 187 4.67 14.27 -9.88
CA GLY A 187 4.07 15.30 -9.03
C GLY A 187 3.93 14.85 -7.57
N PHE A 188 3.49 13.62 -7.34
CA PHE A 188 3.43 13.03 -6.02
C PHE A 188 4.84 12.77 -5.47
N HIS A 189 5.69 12.11 -6.25
CA HIS A 189 7.04 11.76 -5.84
C HIS A 189 7.83 12.99 -5.38
N ASN A 190 7.89 14.03 -6.20
CA ASN A 190 8.63 15.25 -5.91
C ASN A 190 8.10 16.01 -4.69
N ARG A 191 6.82 15.85 -4.35
CA ARG A 191 6.22 16.53 -3.21
C ARG A 191 6.36 15.78 -1.90
N TYR A 192 6.20 14.45 -1.94
CA TYR A 192 6.02 13.63 -0.73
C TYR A 192 7.23 12.76 -0.39
N ILE A 193 8.04 12.36 -1.36
CA ILE A 193 9.26 11.60 -1.09
C ILE A 193 10.37 12.56 -0.64
N PRO A 194 10.91 12.39 0.58
CA PRO A 194 11.75 13.44 1.17
C PRO A 194 13.18 13.47 0.63
N SER A 195 13.74 12.34 0.20
CA SER A 195 15.18 12.25 -0.10
C SER A 195 15.53 11.15 -1.08
N ASN A 196 16.24 11.51 -2.15
CA ASN A 196 16.75 10.56 -3.13
C ASN A 196 17.80 9.59 -2.54
N LEU A 197 18.51 9.97 -1.47
CA LEU A 197 19.40 9.04 -0.75
C LEU A 197 18.63 7.84 -0.21
N LEU A 198 17.44 8.07 0.37
CA LEU A 198 16.59 7.01 0.90
C LEU A 198 16.02 6.15 -0.24
N CYS A 199 15.65 6.77 -1.36
CA CYS A 199 15.22 6.04 -2.57
C CYS A 199 16.28 5.05 -3.06
N ARG A 200 17.54 5.48 -3.16
CA ARG A 200 18.65 4.60 -3.55
C ARG A 200 18.83 3.43 -2.58
N LYS A 201 18.77 3.68 -1.27
CA LYS A 201 18.89 2.61 -0.26
C LYS A 201 17.74 1.63 -0.31
N TRP A 202 16.52 2.13 -0.53
CA TRP A 202 15.35 1.29 -0.72
C TRP A 202 15.51 0.40 -1.97
N VAL A 203 15.92 0.96 -3.12
CA VAL A 203 16.14 0.20 -4.36
C VAL A 203 17.24 -0.86 -4.20
N GLU A 204 18.36 -0.54 -3.53
CA GLU A 204 19.42 -1.51 -3.22
C GLU A 204 18.87 -2.72 -2.44
N MET A 205 17.92 -2.50 -1.54
CA MET A 205 17.29 -3.55 -0.74
C MET A 205 16.29 -4.37 -1.56
N VAL A 206 15.34 -3.72 -2.26
CA VAL A 206 14.25 -4.43 -2.94
C VAL A 206 14.69 -5.17 -4.18
N ARG A 207 15.82 -4.81 -4.80
CA ARG A 207 16.45 -5.58 -5.88
C ARG A 207 16.92 -6.97 -5.46
N GLN A 208 16.99 -7.26 -4.17
CA GLN A 208 17.26 -8.59 -3.65
C GLN A 208 16.03 -9.52 -3.67
N LEU A 209 14.85 -8.96 -3.94
CA LEU A 209 13.58 -9.69 -4.07
C LEU A 209 13.31 -10.02 -5.54
N ASP A 210 12.66 -11.16 -5.81
CA ASP A 210 12.20 -11.53 -7.16
C ASP A 210 10.83 -10.89 -7.45
N VAL A 211 10.83 -9.58 -7.73
CA VAL A 211 9.60 -8.82 -7.99
C VAL A 211 9.25 -8.88 -9.47
N GLU A 212 8.02 -9.33 -9.78
CA GLU A 212 7.47 -9.34 -11.13
C GLU A 212 6.36 -8.28 -11.32
N MET A 213 5.82 -7.76 -10.23
CA MET A 213 4.79 -6.72 -10.26
C MET A 213 4.94 -5.77 -9.09
N ILE A 214 4.81 -4.47 -9.34
CA ILE A 214 4.67 -3.43 -8.31
C ILE A 214 3.25 -2.91 -8.34
N VAL A 215 2.63 -2.77 -7.17
CA VAL A 215 1.26 -2.30 -7.04
C VAL A 215 1.18 -1.22 -5.96
N PRO A 216 1.11 0.06 -6.37
CA PRO A 216 0.96 1.16 -5.43
C PRO A 216 -0.49 1.27 -4.94
N GLN A 217 -0.67 1.98 -3.82
CA GLN A 217 -1.99 2.24 -3.26
C GLN A 217 -2.80 3.24 -4.10
N HIS A 218 -2.15 4.10 -4.87
CA HIS A 218 -2.82 5.02 -5.79
C HIS A 218 -2.42 4.74 -7.23
N GLY A 219 -3.42 4.61 -8.12
CA GLY A 219 -3.21 4.52 -9.56
C GLY A 219 -2.90 3.11 -10.09
N ALA A 220 -2.04 3.05 -11.09
CA ALA A 220 -1.82 1.87 -11.92
C ALA A 220 -0.75 0.93 -11.35
N ARG A 221 -0.88 -0.36 -11.66
CA ARG A 221 0.15 -1.37 -11.39
C ARG A 221 1.22 -1.39 -12.48
N LEU A 222 2.44 -1.72 -12.11
CA LEU A 222 3.57 -1.91 -13.00
C LEU A 222 3.85 -3.41 -13.13
N CYS A 223 3.70 -3.96 -14.34
CA CYS A 223 3.77 -5.40 -14.58
C CYS A 223 4.96 -5.78 -15.46
N GLY A 224 5.67 -6.82 -15.06
CA GLY A 224 6.81 -7.38 -15.77
C GLY A 224 8.14 -6.82 -15.26
N LYS A 225 9.17 -7.68 -15.27
CA LYS A 225 10.50 -7.36 -14.72
C LYS A 225 11.15 -6.14 -15.38
N GLU A 226 10.89 -5.93 -16.66
CA GLU A 226 11.43 -4.77 -17.40
C GLU A 226 10.85 -3.46 -16.87
N VAL A 227 9.52 -3.40 -16.70
CA VAL A 227 8.82 -2.21 -16.18
C VAL A 227 9.19 -1.97 -14.70
N VAL A 228 9.33 -3.03 -13.92
CA VAL A 228 9.81 -2.95 -12.53
C VAL A 228 11.22 -2.35 -12.47
N GLU A 229 12.12 -2.78 -13.34
CA GLU A 229 13.48 -2.24 -13.39
C GLU A 229 13.52 -0.78 -13.90
N GLU A 230 12.68 -0.42 -14.89
CA GLU A 230 12.50 0.97 -15.30
C GLU A 230 12.01 1.85 -14.13
N PHE A 231 11.09 1.35 -13.32
CA PHE A 231 10.62 2.04 -12.11
C PHE A 231 11.74 2.23 -11.08
N TYR A 232 12.53 1.19 -10.79
CA TYR A 232 13.66 1.31 -9.88
C TYR A 232 14.69 2.34 -10.36
N ASN A 233 15.00 2.34 -11.66
CA ASN A 233 15.91 3.30 -12.26
C ASN A 233 15.37 4.73 -12.21
N TRP A 234 14.07 4.90 -12.38
CA TRP A 234 13.40 6.19 -12.24
C TRP A 234 13.45 6.69 -10.79
N VAL A 235 13.08 5.85 -9.83
CA VAL A 235 13.06 6.21 -8.38
C VAL A 235 14.42 6.71 -7.89
N VAL A 236 15.53 6.13 -8.36
CA VAL A 236 16.87 6.56 -7.93
C VAL A 236 17.34 7.87 -8.58
N GLN A 237 16.69 8.31 -9.64
CA GLN A 237 17.09 9.49 -10.42
C GLN A 237 16.12 10.67 -10.27
N GLU A 238 14.85 10.38 -9.94
CA GLU A 238 13.81 11.39 -9.85
C GLU A 238 14.10 12.36 -8.69
N LYS A 239 13.70 13.60 -8.88
CA LYS A 239 13.79 14.63 -7.84
C LYS A 239 12.88 14.29 -6.67
N THR A 240 13.25 14.80 -5.50
CA THR A 240 12.50 14.62 -4.26
C THR A 240 12.15 15.98 -3.65
N ALA A 241 11.37 15.97 -2.57
CA ALA A 241 10.96 17.19 -1.89
C ALA A 241 12.16 18.04 -1.44
N ALA A 242 13.26 17.40 -1.03
CA ALA A 242 14.47 18.10 -0.65
C ALA A 242 15.14 18.83 -1.82
N ASP A 243 15.03 18.31 -3.04
CA ASP A 243 15.63 18.90 -4.23
C ASP A 243 14.80 20.07 -4.77
N ASP A 244 13.46 19.92 -4.83
CA ASP A 244 12.58 20.88 -5.51
C ASP A 244 12.04 21.98 -4.57
N PHE A 245 11.88 21.69 -3.29
CA PHE A 245 11.14 22.57 -2.38
C PHE A 245 12.00 23.19 -1.26
N ALA A 246 13.20 22.69 -0.99
CA ALA A 246 13.99 23.12 0.17
C ALA A 246 14.22 24.65 0.20
N GLU A 247 14.49 25.28 -0.96
CA GLU A 247 14.75 26.73 -1.02
C GLU A 247 13.49 27.59 -0.98
N ASN A 248 12.33 27.04 -1.34
CA ASN A 248 11.10 27.79 -1.56
C ASN A 248 10.05 27.61 -0.46
N LEU A 249 10.08 26.51 0.27
CA LEU A 249 9.07 26.21 1.30
C LEU A 249 9.24 27.00 2.60
N PHE A 250 10.46 27.42 2.92
CA PHE A 250 10.77 28.07 4.19
C PHE A 250 10.90 29.59 4.05
N LYS A 251 9.87 30.21 3.44
CA LYS A 251 9.74 31.67 3.35
C LYS A 251 8.54 32.13 4.18
N LEU A 252 8.71 33.23 4.91
CA LEU A 252 7.58 33.84 5.60
C LEU A 252 6.59 34.37 4.56
N PRO A 253 5.27 34.25 4.82
CA PRO A 253 4.27 34.87 3.96
C PRO A 253 4.44 36.39 4.00
N VAL A 254 4.35 37.04 2.82
CA VAL A 254 4.45 38.51 2.64
C VAL A 254 3.08 39.09 2.79
#